data_d69992335b6cde275f148665ee1ae923
#
_entry.id   d69992335b6cde275f148665ee1ae923
#
_cell.length_a   1.000
_cell.length_b   1.000
_cell.length_c   1.000
_cell.angle_alpha   90.00
_cell.angle_beta   90.00
_cell.angle_gamma   90.00
#
_symmetry.space_group_name_H-M   'P 1'
#
loop_
_entity.id
_entity.type
_entity.pdbx_description
1 polymer ?
#
loop_
_entity_poly.entity_id
_entity_poly.type
_entity_poly.pdbx_seq_one_letter_code
_entity_poly.pdbx_strand_id
1 'polypeptide(L)'
;WSTAELDFPHAELTVQALVELVRDLNETTRSAALPLAGNLGDLTTNQVCTWQTGYPLRTGLATGQPRYEPMLYRHQDLVARGETDLLLWISAVPGLAMPPETQVPTILLGQAPVAAGPPPEVQIPVGIPGIDHPGHWYRSDSVCPLPLGRLRASSLPSVAEVLGRLDARLAQAG
;
A
#
# COMPACT_ATOMS: atom_id res chain seq x y z
N TRP A 1 19.52 -0.14 -1.65
CA TRP A 1 18.86 1.06 -1.14
C TRP A 1 17.37 0.81 -0.92
N SER A 2 16.75 1.54 -0.02
CA SER A 2 15.33 1.44 0.30
C SER A 2 14.62 2.74 -0.07
N THR A 3 13.42 2.63 -0.61
CA THR A 3 12.57 3.80 -0.92
C THR A 3 12.15 4.56 0.33
N ALA A 4 12.09 3.92 1.50
CA ALA A 4 11.78 4.59 2.77
C ALA A 4 12.87 5.59 3.21
N GLU A 5 14.10 5.39 2.77
CA GLU A 5 15.23 6.27 3.09
C GLU A 5 15.34 7.49 2.16
N LEU A 6 14.46 7.57 1.16
CA LEU A 6 14.46 8.62 0.13
C LEU A 6 13.42 9.72 0.41
N ASP A 7 13.17 10.03 1.68
CA ASP A 7 12.25 11.10 2.09
C ASP A 7 13.00 12.41 2.38
N PHE A 8 13.63 12.94 1.33
CA PHE A 8 14.33 14.22 1.37
C PHE A 8 14.22 14.96 0.02
N PRO A 9 14.43 16.29 -0.01
CA PRO A 9 14.36 17.07 -1.24
C PRO A 9 15.33 16.54 -2.31
N HIS A 10 14.86 16.41 -3.55
CA HIS A 10 15.63 15.94 -4.69
C HIS A 10 16.18 14.51 -4.59
N ALA A 11 15.45 13.63 -3.87
CA ALA A 11 15.81 12.21 -3.76
C ALA A 11 15.89 11.50 -5.13
N GLU A 12 15.15 11.99 -6.13
CA GLU A 12 15.19 11.51 -7.51
C GLU A 12 16.60 11.61 -8.12
N LEU A 13 17.36 12.64 -7.79
CA LEU A 13 18.75 12.80 -8.25
C LEU A 13 19.68 11.75 -7.65
N THR A 14 19.42 11.34 -6.41
CA THR A 14 20.16 10.24 -5.79
C THR A 14 19.88 8.92 -6.49
N VAL A 15 18.61 8.64 -6.82
CA VAL A 15 18.24 7.44 -7.59
C VAL A 15 18.89 7.49 -8.97
N GLN A 16 18.87 8.63 -9.63
CA GLN A 16 19.53 8.82 -10.94
C GLN A 16 21.02 8.50 -10.84
N ALA A 17 21.73 9.06 -9.86
CA ALA A 17 23.16 8.82 -9.65
C ALA A 17 23.47 7.33 -9.40
N LEU A 18 22.63 6.63 -8.64
CA LEU A 18 22.76 5.19 -8.42
C LEU A 18 22.55 4.38 -9.69
N VAL A 19 21.59 4.74 -10.52
CA VAL A 19 21.33 4.10 -11.81
C VAL A 19 22.51 4.34 -12.78
N GLU A 20 23.02 5.57 -12.84
CA GLU A 20 24.19 5.93 -13.65
C GLU A 20 25.43 5.15 -13.20
N LEU A 21 25.69 5.05 -11.91
CA LEU A 21 26.78 4.25 -11.36
C LEU A 21 26.68 2.78 -11.79
N VAL A 22 25.49 2.18 -11.69
CA VAL A 22 25.29 0.78 -12.13
C VAL A 22 25.50 0.64 -13.63
N ARG A 23 25.05 1.59 -14.43
CA ARG A 23 25.29 1.62 -15.87
C ARG A 23 26.80 1.67 -16.19
N ASP A 24 27.52 2.58 -15.55
CA ASP A 24 28.96 2.77 -15.80
C ASP A 24 29.78 1.54 -15.36
N LEU A 25 29.40 0.91 -14.24
CA LEU A 25 29.99 -0.36 -13.82
C LEU A 25 29.73 -1.48 -14.82
N ASN A 26 28.59 -1.50 -15.50
CA ASN A 26 28.27 -2.50 -16.50
C ASN A 26 29.08 -2.37 -17.81
N GLU A 27 29.85 -1.29 -18.00
CA GLU A 27 30.81 -1.19 -19.11
C GLU A 27 31.99 -2.17 -18.96
N THR A 28 32.33 -2.51 -17.71
CA THR A 28 33.51 -3.33 -17.42
C THR A 28 33.22 -4.62 -16.65
N THR A 29 32.11 -4.67 -15.94
CA THR A 29 31.70 -5.80 -15.10
C THR A 29 30.18 -5.91 -15.01
N ARG A 30 29.69 -7.06 -14.56
CA ARG A 30 28.25 -7.20 -14.27
C ARG A 30 27.90 -6.51 -12.95
N SER A 31 26.98 -5.58 -13.00
CA SER A 31 26.47 -4.89 -11.83
C SER A 31 24.95 -4.77 -11.90
N ALA A 32 24.27 -4.84 -10.76
CA ALA A 32 22.85 -4.61 -10.63
C ALA A 32 22.54 -3.85 -9.35
N ALA A 33 21.54 -2.97 -9.40
CA ALA A 33 20.97 -2.36 -8.21
C ALA A 33 19.81 -3.22 -7.69
N LEU A 34 19.71 -3.34 -6.37
CA LEU A 34 18.57 -3.95 -5.71
C LEU A 34 17.83 -2.89 -4.88
N PRO A 35 16.74 -2.33 -5.41
CA PRO A 35 15.85 -1.50 -4.59
C PRO A 35 15.04 -2.41 -3.67
N LEU A 36 15.02 -2.08 -2.38
CA LEU A 36 14.24 -2.78 -1.38
C LEU A 36 12.93 -2.01 -1.12
N ALA A 37 11.87 -2.74 -0.82
CA ALA A 37 10.60 -2.14 -0.45
C ALA A 37 10.75 -1.21 0.77
N GLY A 38 10.09 -0.06 0.75
CA GLY A 38 10.16 0.94 1.82
C GLY A 38 9.33 0.56 3.04
N ASN A 39 8.10 0.11 2.83
CA ASN A 39 7.14 -0.20 3.90
C ASN A 39 6.61 -1.63 3.77
N LEU A 40 6.08 -2.13 4.90
CA LEU A 40 5.44 -3.44 4.94
C LEU A 40 4.18 -3.45 4.06
N GLY A 41 4.15 -4.34 3.07
CA GLY A 41 3.01 -4.53 2.18
C GLY A 41 3.00 -3.66 0.91
N ASP A 42 3.76 -2.57 0.85
CA ASP A 42 3.79 -1.67 -0.31
C ASP A 42 4.11 -2.41 -1.61
N LEU A 43 5.15 -3.24 -1.59
CA LEU A 43 5.55 -4.00 -2.76
C LEU A 43 4.46 -4.97 -3.20
N THR A 44 3.84 -5.69 -2.25
CA THR A 44 2.76 -6.64 -2.54
C THR A 44 1.57 -5.93 -3.16
N THR A 45 1.14 -4.82 -2.56
CA THR A 45 0.01 -4.02 -3.05
C THR A 45 0.31 -3.43 -4.42
N ASN A 46 1.53 -2.94 -4.61
CA ASN A 46 1.97 -2.36 -5.89
C ASN A 46 1.96 -3.38 -7.02
N GLN A 47 2.47 -4.59 -6.77
CA GLN A 47 2.47 -5.68 -7.74
C GLN A 47 1.05 -6.12 -8.10
N VAL A 48 0.19 -6.31 -7.10
CA VAL A 48 -1.21 -6.69 -7.34
C VAL A 48 -1.95 -5.61 -8.13
N CYS A 49 -1.77 -4.34 -7.78
CA CYS A 49 -2.35 -3.22 -8.53
C CYS A 49 -1.89 -3.25 -10.00
N THR A 50 -0.60 -3.48 -10.24
CA THR A 50 -0.03 -3.56 -11.58
C THR A 50 -0.61 -4.73 -12.38
N TRP A 51 -0.81 -5.89 -11.79
CA TRP A 51 -1.41 -7.04 -12.47
C TRP A 51 -2.86 -6.81 -12.86
N GLN A 52 -3.61 -6.10 -12.02
CA GLN A 52 -5.04 -5.88 -12.24
C GLN A 52 -5.34 -4.70 -13.15
N THR A 53 -4.52 -3.66 -13.12
CA THR A 53 -4.82 -2.40 -13.81
C THR A 53 -3.84 -2.06 -14.93
N GLY A 54 -2.69 -2.72 -14.99
CA GLY A 54 -1.56 -2.36 -15.86
C GLY A 54 -0.67 -1.25 -15.28
N TYR A 55 -1.03 -0.69 -14.12
CA TYR A 55 -0.32 0.43 -13.49
C TYR A 55 -0.04 0.18 -12.00
N PRO A 56 1.05 0.74 -11.46
CA PRO A 56 1.35 0.65 -10.03
C PRO A 56 0.38 1.47 -9.18
N LEU A 57 0.63 1.54 -7.87
CA LEU A 57 -0.12 2.40 -6.95
C LEU A 57 -0.16 3.87 -7.43
N ARG A 58 -1.11 4.65 -6.91
CA ARG A 58 -1.50 5.99 -7.38
C ARG A 58 -2.21 5.95 -8.74
N THR A 59 -3.08 4.96 -8.87
CA THR A 59 -3.97 4.77 -10.02
C THR A 59 -5.40 5.12 -9.61
N GLY A 60 -6.00 6.08 -10.31
CA GLY A 60 -7.40 6.45 -10.18
C GLY A 60 -8.30 5.55 -11.03
N LEU A 61 -9.48 5.19 -10.52
CA LEU A 61 -10.47 4.32 -11.18
C LEU A 61 -11.82 5.01 -11.39
N ALA A 62 -11.95 6.28 -11.00
CA ALA A 62 -13.21 7.03 -11.00
C ALA A 62 -13.90 7.12 -12.37
N THR A 63 -13.15 7.01 -13.46
CA THR A 63 -13.69 7.08 -14.83
C THR A 63 -14.04 5.71 -15.43
N GLY A 64 -13.96 4.63 -14.64
CA GLY A 64 -14.10 3.26 -15.10
C GLY A 64 -12.91 2.72 -15.89
N GLN A 65 -11.90 3.52 -16.12
CA GLN A 65 -10.62 3.13 -16.73
C GLN A 65 -9.47 3.51 -15.80
N PRO A 66 -8.46 2.65 -15.63
CA PRO A 66 -7.30 2.97 -14.81
C PRO A 66 -6.53 4.17 -15.39
N ARG A 67 -6.22 5.14 -14.55
CA ARG A 67 -5.39 6.30 -14.89
C ARG A 67 -4.26 6.42 -13.88
N TYR A 68 -3.04 6.33 -14.34
CA TYR A 68 -1.85 6.43 -13.50
C TYR A 68 -1.29 7.84 -13.54
N GLU A 69 -1.35 8.52 -12.39
CA GLU A 69 -0.83 9.88 -12.22
C GLU A 69 -0.14 9.99 -10.84
N PRO A 70 1.12 9.54 -10.73
CA PRO A 70 1.79 9.38 -9.45
C PRO A 70 1.97 10.68 -8.65
N MET A 71 1.98 11.83 -9.34
CA MET A 71 2.07 13.14 -8.69
C MET A 71 0.71 13.68 -8.27
N LEU A 72 -0.36 13.37 -9.01
CA LEU A 72 -1.70 13.90 -8.74
C LEU A 72 -2.51 12.98 -7.80
N TYR A 73 -2.28 11.66 -7.84
CA TYR A 73 -3.05 10.67 -7.10
C TYR A 73 -2.37 10.20 -5.81
N ARG A 74 -1.56 11.07 -5.21
CA ARG A 74 -1.13 10.88 -3.82
C ARG A 74 -2.32 11.15 -2.90
N HIS A 75 -2.55 10.27 -1.92
CA HIS A 75 -3.70 10.43 -1.03
C HIS A 75 -3.69 11.77 -0.28
N GLN A 76 -2.50 12.25 0.15
CA GLN A 76 -2.36 13.55 0.80
C GLN A 76 -2.83 14.70 -0.10
N ASP A 77 -2.47 14.65 -1.38
CA ASP A 77 -2.80 15.71 -2.34
C ASP A 77 -4.29 15.67 -2.71
N LEU A 78 -4.88 14.48 -2.86
CA LEU A 78 -6.31 14.31 -3.09
C LEU A 78 -7.14 14.86 -1.91
N VAL A 79 -6.75 14.54 -0.68
CA VAL A 79 -7.37 15.07 0.54
C VAL A 79 -7.21 16.59 0.62
N ALA A 80 -6.00 17.12 0.39
CA ALA A 80 -5.73 18.55 0.46
C ALA A 80 -6.50 19.37 -0.58
N ARG A 81 -6.78 18.80 -1.76
CA ARG A 81 -7.58 19.44 -2.81
C ARG A 81 -9.09 19.27 -2.62
N GLY A 82 -9.54 18.55 -1.59
CA GLY A 82 -10.96 18.26 -1.36
C GLY A 82 -11.60 17.37 -2.43
N GLU A 83 -10.80 16.54 -3.10
CA GLU A 83 -11.25 15.59 -4.12
C GLU A 83 -11.62 14.22 -3.54
N THR A 84 -11.64 14.09 -2.21
CA THR A 84 -11.92 12.87 -1.48
C THR A 84 -13.03 13.13 -0.46
N ASP A 85 -14.08 12.36 -0.50
CA ASP A 85 -15.23 12.42 0.40
C ASP A 85 -15.23 11.28 1.43
N LEU A 86 -14.41 10.24 1.21
CA LEU A 86 -14.22 9.12 2.13
C LEU A 86 -12.79 8.58 2.01
N LEU A 87 -12.15 8.30 3.15
CA LEU A 87 -10.86 7.63 3.21
C LEU A 87 -11.03 6.21 3.77
N LEU A 88 -10.70 5.21 2.96
CA LEU A 88 -10.57 3.83 3.42
C LEU A 88 -9.10 3.51 3.68
N TRP A 89 -8.72 3.38 4.95
CA TRP A 89 -7.36 3.11 5.37
C TRP A 89 -7.19 1.67 5.82
N ILE A 90 -6.23 0.95 5.24
CA ILE A 90 -5.97 -0.45 5.55
C ILE A 90 -4.61 -0.57 6.24
N SER A 91 -4.62 -0.96 7.53
CA SER A 91 -3.45 -1.15 8.37
C SER A 91 -3.56 -2.49 9.11
N ALA A 92 -3.53 -3.58 8.34
CA ALA A 92 -3.72 -4.94 8.87
C ALA A 92 -2.47 -5.49 9.59
N VAL A 93 -1.29 -4.91 9.36
CA VAL A 93 -0.03 -5.36 9.95
C VAL A 93 0.39 -4.36 11.04
N PRO A 94 0.76 -4.83 12.25
CA PRO A 94 1.24 -3.94 13.32
C PRO A 94 2.47 -3.12 12.88
N GLY A 95 2.53 -1.87 13.35
CA GLY A 95 3.63 -0.95 13.05
C GLY A 95 3.51 -0.21 11.72
N LEU A 96 2.42 -0.41 10.97
CA LEU A 96 2.11 0.41 9.80
C LEU A 96 1.62 1.80 10.21
N ALA A 97 1.81 2.76 9.30
CA ALA A 97 1.35 4.13 9.50
C ALA A 97 -0.16 4.20 9.75
N MET A 98 -0.54 5.08 10.65
CA MET A 98 -1.93 5.44 10.89
C MET A 98 -2.46 6.34 9.78
N PRO A 99 -3.80 6.43 9.60
CA PRO A 99 -4.37 7.39 8.67
C PRO A 99 -3.91 8.80 9.00
N PRO A 100 -3.71 9.67 7.99
CA PRO A 100 -3.35 11.06 8.21
C PRO A 100 -4.46 11.79 8.96
N GLU A 101 -4.11 12.83 9.71
CA GLU A 101 -5.10 13.75 10.25
C GLU A 101 -5.84 14.44 9.11
N THR A 102 -7.15 14.29 9.10
CA THR A 102 -8.02 14.83 8.05
C THR A 102 -9.43 15.06 8.59
N GLN A 103 -10.18 15.95 7.94
CA GLN A 103 -11.61 16.13 8.15
C GLN A 103 -12.47 15.19 7.28
N VAL A 104 -11.83 14.43 6.40
CA VAL A 104 -12.51 13.45 5.56
C VAL A 104 -12.92 12.25 6.41
N PRO A 105 -14.18 11.81 6.35
CA PRO A 105 -14.64 10.60 7.03
C PRO A 105 -13.73 9.42 6.74
N THR A 106 -13.28 8.72 7.79
CA THR A 106 -12.29 7.66 7.66
C THR A 106 -12.81 6.33 8.18
N ILE A 107 -12.70 5.30 7.33
CA ILE A 107 -12.90 3.89 7.71
C ILE A 107 -11.53 3.25 7.86
N LEU A 108 -11.22 2.71 9.04
CA LEU A 108 -9.98 2.00 9.32
C LEU A 108 -10.22 0.49 9.36
N LEU A 109 -9.54 -0.25 8.49
CA LEU A 109 -9.43 -1.72 8.59
C LEU A 109 -8.09 -2.07 9.25
N GLY A 110 -8.14 -2.43 10.54
CA GLY A 110 -6.91 -2.72 11.27
C GLY A 110 -7.14 -2.94 12.76
N GLN A 111 -6.11 -3.40 13.46
CA GLN A 111 -6.14 -3.63 14.91
C GLN A 111 -5.53 -2.50 15.73
N ALA A 112 -5.03 -1.46 15.10
CA ALA A 112 -4.25 -0.45 15.79
C ALA A 112 -5.08 0.26 16.87
N PRO A 113 -4.57 0.39 18.10
CA PRO A 113 -5.05 1.40 19.01
C PRO A 113 -4.68 2.76 18.40
N VAL A 114 -5.66 3.61 18.20
CA VAL A 114 -5.43 5.01 17.80
C VAL A 114 -4.79 5.73 18.99
N ALA A 115 -3.47 5.74 19.02
CA ALA A 115 -2.74 6.37 20.13
C ALA A 115 -2.53 7.88 19.92
N ALA A 116 -2.69 8.37 18.69
CA ALA A 116 -2.54 9.79 18.37
C ALA A 116 -3.40 10.14 17.14
N GLY A 117 -4.14 11.21 17.20
CA GLY A 117 -5.00 11.73 16.15
C GLY A 117 -6.50 11.53 16.43
N PRO A 118 -7.38 12.15 15.61
CA PRO A 118 -8.82 11.95 15.73
C PRO A 118 -9.18 10.48 15.44
N PRO A 119 -10.12 9.89 16.18
CA PRO A 119 -10.55 8.52 15.93
C PRO A 119 -11.23 8.45 14.55
N PRO A 120 -11.05 7.34 13.80
CA PRO A 120 -11.81 7.12 12.58
C PRO A 120 -13.31 7.01 12.90
N GLU A 121 -14.19 7.39 11.96
CA GLU A 121 -15.63 7.22 12.11
C GLU A 121 -16.01 5.75 12.27
N VAL A 122 -15.32 4.87 11.57
CA VAL A 122 -15.54 3.44 11.64
C VAL A 122 -14.20 2.73 11.73
N GLN A 123 -14.06 1.86 12.73
CA GLN A 123 -12.92 0.94 12.82
C GLN A 123 -13.42 -0.50 12.78
N ILE A 124 -12.89 -1.27 11.84
CA ILE A 124 -13.18 -2.69 11.69
C ILE A 124 -11.89 -3.47 11.97
N PRO A 125 -11.82 -4.20 13.09
CA PRO A 125 -10.68 -5.06 13.37
C PRO A 125 -10.56 -6.17 12.34
N VAL A 126 -9.37 -6.36 11.79
CA VAL A 126 -9.06 -7.41 10.81
C VAL A 126 -7.88 -8.27 11.27
N GLY A 127 -7.84 -9.49 10.79
CA GLY A 127 -6.74 -10.43 11.05
C GLY A 127 -5.47 -10.03 10.29
N ILE A 128 -4.33 -10.46 10.84
CA ILE A 128 -3.01 -10.24 10.26
C ILE A 128 -2.70 -11.37 9.28
N PRO A 129 -2.41 -11.06 8.00
CA PRO A 129 -2.03 -12.09 7.03
C PRO A 129 -0.75 -12.81 7.46
N GLY A 130 -0.73 -14.14 7.34
CA GLY A 130 0.38 -14.98 7.80
C GLY A 130 0.40 -15.26 9.30
N ILE A 131 -0.53 -14.69 10.06
CA ILE A 131 -0.70 -14.99 11.51
C ILE A 131 -2.11 -15.50 11.77
N ASP A 132 -3.11 -14.68 11.49
CA ASP A 132 -4.52 -14.97 11.78
C ASP A 132 -5.23 -15.71 10.62
N HIS A 133 -4.75 -15.51 9.39
CA HIS A 133 -5.25 -16.17 8.18
C HIS A 133 -4.13 -16.33 7.15
N PRO A 134 -4.27 -17.22 6.14
CA PRO A 134 -3.35 -17.33 5.04
C PRO A 134 -3.29 -16.02 4.24
N GLY A 135 -2.16 -15.79 3.57
CA GLY A 135 -1.98 -14.63 2.71
C GLY A 135 -0.82 -14.81 1.76
N HIS A 136 -0.47 -13.75 1.05
CA HIS A 136 0.72 -13.70 0.21
C HIS A 136 1.51 -12.43 0.51
N TRP A 137 2.81 -12.54 0.41
CA TRP A 137 3.71 -11.43 0.64
C TRP A 137 4.83 -11.45 -0.39
N TYR A 138 5.05 -10.35 -1.06
CA TYR A 138 6.21 -10.23 -1.94
C TYR A 138 7.49 -10.12 -1.12
N ARG A 139 8.50 -10.87 -1.51
CA ARG A 139 9.85 -10.70 -0.96
C ARG A 139 10.34 -9.27 -1.23
N SER A 140 11.10 -8.73 -0.27
CA SER A 140 11.63 -7.36 -0.38
C SER A 140 12.55 -7.15 -1.58
N ASP A 141 13.09 -8.22 -2.15
CA ASP A 141 13.90 -8.21 -3.39
C ASP A 141 13.07 -8.27 -4.68
N SER A 142 11.75 -8.22 -4.59
CA SER A 142 10.83 -8.23 -5.73
C SER A 142 10.85 -9.48 -6.61
N VAL A 143 11.46 -10.58 -6.16
CA VAL A 143 11.66 -11.78 -7.00
C VAL A 143 10.38 -12.62 -7.12
N CYS A 144 9.69 -12.87 -6.00
CA CYS A 144 8.50 -13.71 -6.01
C CYS A 144 7.55 -13.44 -4.84
N PRO A 145 6.25 -13.73 -4.99
CA PRO A 145 5.31 -13.79 -3.89
C PRO A 145 5.56 -15.07 -3.06
N LEU A 146 5.50 -14.93 -1.75
CA LEU A 146 5.60 -16.03 -0.80
C LEU A 146 4.21 -16.32 -0.23
N PRO A 147 3.74 -17.57 -0.24
CA PRO A 147 2.54 -17.94 0.48
C PRO A 147 2.81 -17.91 1.98
N LEU A 148 1.93 -17.26 2.72
CA LEU A 148 1.96 -17.21 4.18
C LEU A 148 0.89 -18.16 4.73
N GLY A 149 1.29 -19.08 5.60
CA GLY A 149 0.39 -19.96 6.32
C GLY A 149 -0.22 -19.26 7.54
N ARG A 150 -1.35 -19.76 8.02
CA ARG A 150 -1.93 -19.30 9.28
C ARG A 150 -1.15 -19.90 10.46
N LEU A 151 -0.77 -19.07 11.43
CA LEU A 151 -0.03 -19.49 12.63
C LEU A 151 -0.93 -19.73 13.85
N ARG A 152 -2.08 -19.04 13.94
CA ARG A 152 -3.02 -19.19 15.06
C ARG A 152 -4.48 -19.16 14.59
N ALA A 153 -5.37 -19.74 15.36
CA ALA A 153 -6.81 -19.57 15.17
C ALA A 153 -7.22 -18.14 15.53
N SER A 154 -8.04 -17.53 14.69
CA SER A 154 -8.59 -16.18 14.91
C SER A 154 -10.03 -16.13 14.41
N SER A 155 -10.87 -15.37 15.11
CA SER A 155 -12.23 -15.04 14.68
C SER A 155 -12.32 -13.72 13.88
N LEU A 156 -11.19 -13.00 13.75
CA LEU A 156 -11.15 -11.77 12.99
C LEU A 156 -11.23 -12.04 11.49
N PRO A 157 -12.04 -11.29 10.76
CA PRO A 157 -12.11 -11.40 9.32
C PRO A 157 -10.81 -10.92 8.67
N SER A 158 -10.49 -11.42 7.50
CA SER A 158 -9.46 -10.83 6.64
C SER A 158 -9.94 -9.53 6.01
N VAL A 159 -9.02 -8.69 5.54
CA VAL A 159 -9.35 -7.49 4.74
C VAL A 159 -10.20 -7.88 3.52
N ALA A 160 -9.84 -8.97 2.83
CA ALA A 160 -10.57 -9.46 1.66
C ALA A 160 -12.02 -9.82 1.98
N GLU A 161 -12.28 -10.47 3.12
CA GLU A 161 -13.66 -10.79 3.55
C GLU A 161 -14.46 -9.53 3.88
N VAL A 162 -13.86 -8.54 4.52
CA VAL A 162 -14.54 -7.26 4.81
C VAL A 162 -14.87 -6.54 3.51
N LEU A 163 -13.90 -6.38 2.60
CA LEU A 163 -14.12 -5.72 1.31
C LEU A 163 -15.15 -6.46 0.45
N GLY A 164 -15.11 -7.78 0.40
CA GLY A 164 -16.10 -8.57 -0.33
C GLY A 164 -17.52 -8.43 0.23
N ARG A 165 -17.68 -8.28 1.56
CA ARG A 165 -18.99 -7.99 2.17
C ARG A 165 -19.46 -6.56 1.87
N LEU A 166 -18.55 -5.59 1.83
CA LEU A 166 -18.88 -4.22 1.44
C LEU A 166 -19.35 -4.16 -0.02
N ASP A 167 -18.59 -4.78 -0.92
CA ASP A 167 -18.93 -4.85 -2.34
C ASP A 167 -20.30 -5.48 -2.58
N ALA A 168 -20.58 -6.63 -1.94
CA ALA A 168 -21.88 -7.28 -2.01
C ALA A 168 -23.03 -6.42 -1.48
N ARG A 169 -22.80 -5.57 -0.48
CA ARG A 169 -23.81 -4.64 0.04
C ARG A 169 -24.03 -3.46 -0.89
N LEU A 170 -22.98 -2.90 -1.45
CA LEU A 170 -23.08 -1.82 -2.43
C LEU A 170 -23.85 -2.26 -3.69
N ALA A 171 -23.57 -3.46 -4.19
CA ALA A 171 -24.28 -4.04 -5.32
C ALA A 171 -25.78 -4.28 -5.05
N GLN A 172 -26.23 -4.39 -3.80
CA GLN A 172 -27.65 -4.53 -3.43
C GLN A 172 -28.34 -3.17 -3.22
N ALA A 173 -27.57 -2.10 -3.05
CA ALA A 173 -28.10 -0.77 -2.75
C ALA A 173 -28.23 0.15 -4.00
N GLY A 174 -27.58 -0.24 -5.12
CA GLY A 174 -27.66 0.46 -6.41
C GLY A 174 -28.52 -0.27 -7.39
#